data_b0e41eb463e9ee711d40ce30278535e4
#
_entry.id   b0e41eb463e9ee711d40ce30278535e4
#
_cell.length_a   1.000
_cell.length_b   1.000
_cell.length_c   1.000
_cell.angle_alpha   90.00
_cell.angle_beta   90.00
_cell.angle_gamma   90.00
#
_symmetry.space_group_name_H-M   'P 1'
#
loop_
_entity.id
_entity.type
_entity.pdbx_description
1 polymer ?
#
loop_
_entity_poly.entity_id
_entity_poly.type
_entity_poly.pdbx_seq_one_letter_code
_entity_poly.pdbx_strand_id
1 'polypeptide(L)'
;MTKPWASLLVAVILIAVIGGGYVYWNTELRWRPKTITKHQDEIAKILESGGWVSPGLSGPKLYMIGFRSCPDCVRFETEEFPGLHTAGVDTRVILVARADKNGVAKSTPAERATVAELGFNRSWALFQAWNAVPVDAWTAPGIAPADGDAARMAVVESRRKLVEDLRPLLKDNGIDFAYPTLIWWTKDGQMRGCACEKRETYRYVRSDLGAAAPRG
;
A
#
# COMPACT_ATOMS: atom_id res chain seq x y z
N MET A 1 11.67 -14.02 57.15
CA MET A 1 10.22 -13.96 56.84
C MET A 1 9.98 -12.79 55.92
N THR A 2 9.89 -13.00 54.61
CA THR A 2 9.55 -11.95 53.61
C THR A 2 8.11 -11.53 53.85
N LYS A 3 7.91 -10.23 54.07
CA LYS A 3 6.56 -9.69 54.33
C LYS A 3 5.68 -9.91 53.07
N PRO A 4 4.49 -10.52 53.17
CA PRO A 4 3.65 -10.90 52.02
C PRO A 4 3.26 -9.73 51.11
N TRP A 5 3.23 -8.51 51.66
CA TRP A 5 2.93 -7.30 50.89
C TRP A 5 4.08 -6.91 49.88
N ALA A 6 5.32 -7.23 50.15
CA ALA A 6 6.45 -6.99 49.26
C ALA A 6 6.32 -7.86 47.98
N SER A 7 5.94 -9.13 48.15
CA SER A 7 5.70 -10.03 47.00
C SER A 7 4.50 -9.58 46.17
N LEU A 8 3.45 -9.05 46.79
CA LEU A 8 2.26 -8.52 46.13
C LEU A 8 2.58 -7.23 45.34
N LEU A 9 3.40 -6.34 45.91
CA LEU A 9 3.88 -5.14 45.22
C LEU A 9 4.73 -5.49 43.98
N VAL A 10 5.64 -6.45 44.11
CA VAL A 10 6.45 -6.93 42.98
C VAL A 10 5.57 -7.52 41.86
N ALA A 11 4.58 -8.31 42.21
CA ALA A 11 3.64 -8.88 41.24
C ALA A 11 2.85 -7.79 40.50
N VAL A 12 2.33 -6.78 41.21
CA VAL A 12 1.61 -5.65 40.61
C VAL A 12 2.51 -4.85 39.64
N ILE A 13 3.76 -4.57 40.03
CA ILE A 13 4.70 -3.87 39.18
C ILE A 13 5.00 -4.70 37.91
N LEU A 14 5.22 -5.99 38.01
CA LEU A 14 5.46 -6.86 36.87
C LEU A 14 4.28 -6.87 35.92
N ILE A 15 3.06 -7.00 36.43
CA ILE A 15 1.84 -6.93 35.61
C ILE A 15 1.73 -5.58 34.87
N ALA A 16 2.00 -4.47 35.57
CA ALA A 16 1.96 -3.14 34.99
C ALA A 16 3.02 -2.95 33.90
N VAL A 17 4.23 -3.46 34.09
CA VAL A 17 5.33 -3.37 33.09
C VAL A 17 5.01 -4.24 31.86
N ILE A 18 4.57 -5.48 32.09
CA ILE A 18 4.22 -6.40 30.98
C ILE A 18 3.01 -5.85 30.21
N GLY A 19 1.95 -5.45 30.93
CA GLY A 19 0.73 -4.89 30.32
C GLY A 19 1.02 -3.58 29.58
N GLY A 20 1.75 -2.66 30.20
CA GLY A 20 2.17 -1.40 29.59
C GLY A 20 3.08 -1.62 28.36
N GLY A 21 4.03 -2.54 28.48
CA GLY A 21 4.91 -2.93 27.39
C GLY A 21 4.14 -3.54 26.20
N TYR A 22 3.16 -4.40 26.47
CA TYR A 22 2.29 -4.97 25.45
C TYR A 22 1.43 -3.92 24.76
N VAL A 23 0.81 -3.02 25.54
CA VAL A 23 0.02 -1.91 24.98
C VAL A 23 0.89 -1.03 24.09
N TYR A 24 2.06 -0.60 24.57
CA TYR A 24 3.00 0.21 23.80
C TYR A 24 3.46 -0.48 22.51
N TRP A 25 3.79 -1.76 22.59
CA TRP A 25 4.16 -2.54 21.40
C TRP A 25 3.01 -2.61 20.40
N ASN A 26 1.79 -2.90 20.86
CA ASN A 26 0.63 -3.09 20.00
C ASN A 26 0.11 -1.78 19.40
N THR A 27 0.25 -0.63 20.08
CA THR A 27 -0.23 0.68 19.60
C THR A 27 0.82 1.45 18.81
N GLU A 28 2.10 1.34 19.20
CA GLU A 28 3.15 2.17 18.64
C GLU A 28 4.13 1.42 17.75
N LEU A 29 4.67 0.27 18.22
CA LEU A 29 5.78 -0.37 17.51
C LEU A 29 5.34 -1.32 16.40
N ARG A 30 4.27 -2.07 16.63
CA ARG A 30 3.78 -3.10 15.70
C ARG A 30 3.44 -2.53 14.31
N TRP A 31 2.91 -1.31 14.27
CA TRP A 31 2.39 -0.68 13.06
C TRP A 31 3.36 0.31 12.41
N ARG A 32 4.56 0.43 12.94
CA ARG A 32 5.56 1.31 12.34
C ARG A 32 6.03 0.78 11.00
N PRO A 33 6.07 1.65 9.97
CA PRO A 33 6.73 1.34 8.72
C PRO A 33 8.17 0.92 8.94
N LYS A 34 8.65 0.01 8.11
CA LYS A 34 10.04 -0.44 8.16
C LYS A 34 10.91 0.47 7.28
N THR A 35 12.13 0.74 7.73
CA THR A 35 13.15 1.33 6.86
C THR A 35 13.69 0.23 5.95
N ILE A 36 13.64 0.48 4.64
CA ILE A 36 14.20 -0.40 3.63
C ILE A 36 15.67 -0.06 3.50
N THR A 37 16.55 -0.97 3.84
CA THR A 37 18.00 -0.79 3.81
C THR A 37 18.70 -1.71 2.80
N LYS A 38 18.01 -2.79 2.39
CA LYS A 38 18.50 -3.75 1.42
C LYS A 38 17.76 -3.58 0.10
N HIS A 39 18.45 -3.81 -1.01
CA HIS A 39 17.86 -3.83 -2.36
C HIS A 39 17.18 -2.51 -2.79
N GLN A 40 17.59 -1.37 -2.24
CA GLN A 40 16.92 -0.08 -2.48
C GLN A 40 16.85 0.28 -3.97
N ASP A 41 17.97 0.17 -4.70
CA ASP A 41 18.04 0.50 -6.12
C ASP A 41 17.18 -0.44 -6.98
N GLU A 42 17.15 -1.73 -6.64
CA GLU A 42 16.34 -2.72 -7.33
C GLU A 42 14.85 -2.46 -7.09
N ILE A 43 14.45 -2.22 -5.85
CA ILE A 43 13.08 -1.85 -5.49
C ILE A 43 12.67 -0.56 -6.21
N ALA A 44 13.50 0.48 -6.18
CA ALA A 44 13.22 1.74 -6.87
C ALA A 44 13.05 1.54 -8.38
N LYS A 45 13.92 0.75 -9.02
CA LYS A 45 13.83 0.42 -10.44
C LYS A 45 12.54 -0.32 -10.79
N ILE A 46 12.15 -1.31 -9.98
CA ILE A 46 10.90 -2.05 -10.16
C ILE A 46 9.69 -1.10 -10.05
N LEU A 47 9.66 -0.22 -9.05
CA LEU A 47 8.58 0.75 -8.86
C LEU A 47 8.47 1.74 -10.00
N GLU A 48 9.58 2.31 -10.46
CA GLU A 48 9.60 3.28 -11.58
C GLU A 48 9.13 2.63 -12.90
N SER A 49 9.46 1.37 -13.12
CA SER A 49 9.02 0.61 -14.31
C SER A 49 7.58 0.10 -14.21
N GLY A 50 6.93 0.20 -13.05
CA GLY A 50 5.67 -0.48 -12.71
C GLY A 50 4.41 0.02 -13.41
N GLY A 51 4.51 0.96 -14.36
CA GLY A 51 3.34 1.45 -15.10
C GLY A 51 2.28 2.12 -14.19
N TRP A 52 2.73 2.85 -13.18
CA TRP A 52 1.90 3.57 -12.22
C TRP A 52 1.09 4.70 -12.87
N VAL A 53 -0.01 5.06 -12.23
CA VAL A 53 -0.80 6.27 -12.50
C VAL A 53 -0.64 7.26 -11.36
N SER A 54 -0.72 8.56 -11.65
CA SER A 54 -0.43 9.61 -10.68
C SER A 54 -1.16 10.91 -11.03
N PRO A 55 -1.49 11.76 -10.04
CA PRO A 55 -1.98 13.11 -10.27
C PRO A 55 -0.91 14.04 -10.87
N GLY A 56 0.34 13.62 -10.96
CA GLY A 56 1.44 14.40 -11.54
C GLY A 56 1.93 15.56 -10.66
N LEU A 57 1.86 15.40 -9.34
CA LEU A 57 2.37 16.40 -8.40
C LEU A 57 3.90 16.36 -8.32
N SER A 58 4.52 17.50 -8.00
CA SER A 58 5.97 17.65 -8.02
C SER A 58 6.68 17.34 -6.69
N GLY A 59 5.92 17.02 -5.64
CA GLY A 59 6.46 16.77 -4.31
C GLY A 59 6.97 15.34 -4.09
N PRO A 60 7.05 14.91 -2.82
CA PRO A 60 7.52 13.56 -2.48
C PRO A 60 6.69 12.48 -3.16
N LYS A 61 7.36 11.40 -3.60
CA LYS A 61 6.71 10.26 -4.25
C LYS A 61 6.26 9.24 -3.21
N LEU A 62 5.00 8.79 -3.33
CA LEU A 62 4.46 7.65 -2.58
C LEU A 62 3.98 6.60 -3.58
N TYR A 63 4.59 5.43 -3.61
CA TYR A 63 4.10 4.30 -4.39
C TYR A 63 3.12 3.49 -3.57
N MET A 64 1.97 3.20 -4.17
CA MET A 64 0.96 2.31 -3.63
C MET A 64 0.73 1.15 -4.59
N ILE A 65 0.94 -0.07 -4.11
CA ILE A 65 0.60 -1.29 -4.86
C ILE A 65 -0.71 -1.83 -4.30
N GLY A 66 -1.72 -1.96 -5.17
CA GLY A 66 -3.05 -2.38 -4.77
C GLY A 66 -3.85 -3.04 -5.89
N PHE A 67 -5.09 -3.39 -5.61
CA PHE A 67 -6.06 -3.84 -6.59
C PHE A 67 -7.43 -3.23 -6.28
N ARG A 68 -8.27 -3.06 -7.30
CA ARG A 68 -9.49 -2.25 -7.19
C ARG A 68 -10.49 -2.74 -6.13
N SER A 69 -10.66 -4.05 -5.99
CA SER A 69 -11.57 -4.66 -5.02
C SER A 69 -10.96 -4.89 -3.62
N CYS A 70 -9.81 -4.26 -3.31
CA CYS A 70 -9.17 -4.32 -1.99
C CYS A 70 -9.79 -3.27 -1.06
N PRO A 71 -10.52 -3.66 -0.01
CA PRO A 71 -11.17 -2.69 0.89
C PRO A 71 -10.17 -1.76 1.59
N ASP A 72 -9.01 -2.30 1.97
CA ASP A 72 -7.96 -1.54 2.66
C ASP A 72 -7.28 -0.55 1.71
N CYS A 73 -7.16 -0.89 0.41
CA CYS A 73 -6.67 0.02 -0.63
C CYS A 73 -7.62 1.20 -0.83
N VAL A 74 -8.90 0.90 -1.05
CA VAL A 74 -9.95 1.92 -1.21
C VAL A 74 -10.03 2.83 0.01
N ARG A 75 -9.92 2.26 1.21
CA ARG A 75 -9.91 3.03 2.46
C ARG A 75 -8.72 3.99 2.51
N PHE A 76 -7.51 3.51 2.21
CA PHE A 76 -6.32 4.36 2.20
C PHE A 76 -6.45 5.50 1.17
N GLU A 77 -6.89 5.19 -0.04
CA GLU A 77 -7.13 6.17 -1.09
C GLU A 77 -8.15 7.24 -0.64
N THR A 78 -9.28 6.82 -0.07
CA THR A 78 -10.35 7.72 0.34
C THR A 78 -9.94 8.60 1.52
N GLU A 79 -9.27 8.03 2.52
CA GLU A 79 -8.93 8.75 3.76
C GLU A 79 -7.66 9.59 3.63
N GLU A 80 -6.66 9.15 2.86
CA GLU A 80 -5.33 9.74 2.88
C GLU A 80 -4.98 10.57 1.63
N PHE A 81 -5.44 10.17 0.43
CA PHE A 81 -5.08 10.89 -0.79
C PHE A 81 -5.44 12.37 -0.78
N PRO A 82 -6.62 12.82 -0.28
CA PRO A 82 -6.92 14.25 -0.24
C PRO A 82 -5.88 15.06 0.57
N GLY A 83 -5.48 14.54 1.74
CA GLY A 83 -4.48 15.19 2.59
C GLY A 83 -3.07 15.14 1.99
N LEU A 84 -2.69 14.00 1.40
CA LEU A 84 -1.41 13.81 0.73
C LEU A 84 -1.28 14.73 -0.49
N HIS A 85 -2.32 14.84 -1.32
CA HIS A 85 -2.32 15.74 -2.48
C HIS A 85 -2.26 17.21 -2.06
N THR A 86 -2.97 17.60 -0.99
CA THR A 86 -2.87 18.95 -0.43
C THR A 86 -1.45 19.28 0.04
N ALA A 87 -0.72 18.28 0.54
CA ALA A 87 0.69 18.40 0.90
C ALA A 87 1.65 18.32 -0.31
N GLY A 88 1.12 18.18 -1.54
CA GLY A 88 1.91 18.10 -2.77
C GLY A 88 2.52 16.73 -3.04
N VAL A 89 2.14 15.68 -2.32
CA VAL A 89 2.67 14.32 -2.51
C VAL A 89 2.18 13.71 -3.81
N ASP A 90 3.10 13.23 -4.65
CA ASP A 90 2.81 12.52 -5.88
C ASP A 90 2.50 11.04 -5.58
N THR A 91 1.21 10.73 -5.46
CA THR A 91 0.74 9.37 -5.21
C THR A 91 0.75 8.55 -6.51
N ARG A 92 1.65 7.58 -6.59
CA ARG A 92 1.85 6.69 -7.73
C ARG A 92 1.21 5.33 -7.48
N VAL A 93 0.09 5.08 -8.10
CA VAL A 93 -0.70 3.86 -7.89
C VAL A 93 -0.36 2.81 -8.94
N ILE A 94 0.12 1.65 -8.50
CA ILE A 94 0.33 0.46 -9.31
C ILE A 94 -0.82 -0.50 -9.05
N LEU A 95 -1.76 -0.57 -9.99
CA LEU A 95 -2.92 -1.45 -9.89
C LEU A 95 -2.63 -2.82 -10.50
N VAL A 96 -2.96 -3.87 -9.77
CA VAL A 96 -2.76 -5.26 -10.16
C VAL A 96 -4.10 -5.93 -10.41
N ALA A 97 -4.28 -6.54 -11.58
CA ALA A 97 -5.36 -7.50 -11.78
C ALA A 97 -4.87 -8.88 -11.31
N ARG A 98 -5.40 -9.33 -10.17
CA ARG A 98 -4.94 -10.56 -9.52
C ARG A 98 -5.12 -11.79 -10.41
N ALA A 99 -4.16 -12.71 -10.37
CA ALA A 99 -4.28 -14.00 -11.01
C ALA A 99 -5.37 -14.85 -10.35
N ASP A 100 -5.96 -15.75 -11.13
CA ASP A 100 -6.92 -16.70 -10.61
C ASP A 100 -6.26 -17.62 -9.58
N LYS A 101 -7.02 -18.04 -8.59
CA LYS A 101 -6.52 -18.91 -7.53
C LYS A 101 -7.48 -20.08 -7.34
N ASN A 102 -6.95 -21.29 -7.47
CA ASN A 102 -7.73 -22.53 -7.31
C ASN A 102 -8.98 -22.57 -8.24
N GLY A 103 -8.83 -22.13 -9.49
CA GLY A 103 -9.93 -22.07 -10.46
C GLY A 103 -10.94 -20.95 -10.22
N VAL A 104 -10.72 -20.09 -9.22
CA VAL A 104 -11.61 -18.95 -8.93
C VAL A 104 -10.99 -17.66 -9.46
N ALA A 105 -11.72 -17.00 -10.36
CA ALA A 105 -11.33 -15.70 -10.88
C ALA A 105 -11.21 -14.66 -9.74
N LYS A 106 -10.07 -13.98 -9.67
CA LYS A 106 -9.77 -12.94 -8.67
C LYS A 106 -9.83 -11.53 -9.25
N SER A 107 -9.99 -11.42 -10.56
CA SER A 107 -10.19 -10.15 -11.26
C SER A 107 -11.20 -10.37 -12.39
N THR A 108 -12.06 -9.39 -12.61
CA THR A 108 -13.04 -9.43 -13.70
C THR A 108 -12.37 -9.09 -15.05
N PRO A 109 -12.98 -9.43 -16.20
CA PRO A 109 -12.51 -8.97 -17.50
C PRO A 109 -12.40 -7.44 -17.57
N ALA A 110 -13.34 -6.71 -16.98
CA ALA A 110 -13.32 -5.24 -16.93
C ALA A 110 -12.15 -4.69 -16.10
N GLU A 111 -11.80 -5.34 -14.97
CA GLU A 111 -10.60 -4.98 -14.19
C GLU A 111 -9.33 -5.22 -15.01
N ARG A 112 -9.19 -6.38 -15.71
CA ARG A 112 -8.01 -6.66 -16.55
C ARG A 112 -7.88 -5.65 -17.69
N ALA A 113 -9.00 -5.32 -18.36
CA ALA A 113 -9.02 -4.32 -19.42
C ALA A 113 -8.56 -2.94 -18.90
N THR A 114 -9.09 -2.51 -17.74
CA THR A 114 -8.75 -1.21 -17.15
C THR A 114 -7.31 -1.17 -16.65
N VAL A 115 -6.81 -2.23 -16.03
CA VAL A 115 -5.40 -2.32 -15.61
C VAL A 115 -4.47 -2.25 -16.82
N ALA A 116 -4.79 -2.92 -17.94
CA ALA A 116 -4.01 -2.83 -19.16
C ALA A 116 -4.02 -1.38 -19.72
N GLU A 117 -5.19 -0.75 -19.79
CA GLU A 117 -5.34 0.63 -20.29
C GLU A 117 -4.52 1.63 -19.46
N LEU A 118 -4.61 1.54 -18.13
CA LEU A 118 -3.81 2.35 -17.21
C LEU A 118 -2.30 2.10 -17.37
N GLY A 119 -1.91 0.91 -17.80
CA GLY A 119 -0.51 0.60 -18.12
C GLY A 119 0.02 1.31 -19.35
N PHE A 120 -0.80 1.43 -20.39
CA PHE A 120 -0.42 2.13 -21.63
C PHE A 120 -0.48 3.64 -21.48
N ASN A 121 -1.57 4.17 -20.93
CA ASN A 121 -1.89 5.60 -21.01
C ASN A 121 -1.59 6.38 -19.72
N ARG A 122 -1.36 5.69 -18.59
CA ARG A 122 -1.11 6.29 -17.26
C ARG A 122 -2.14 7.35 -16.86
N SER A 123 -3.39 7.20 -17.32
CA SER A 123 -4.45 8.19 -17.17
C SER A 123 -4.96 8.27 -15.74
N TRP A 124 -4.61 9.34 -15.03
CA TRP A 124 -5.17 9.64 -13.70
C TRP A 124 -6.69 9.85 -13.77
N ALA A 125 -7.20 10.48 -14.81
CA ALA A 125 -8.63 10.68 -14.99
C ALA A 125 -9.39 9.35 -15.11
N LEU A 126 -8.84 8.36 -15.84
CA LEU A 126 -9.42 7.03 -15.93
C LEU A 126 -9.40 6.32 -14.54
N PHE A 127 -8.32 6.45 -13.80
CA PHE A 127 -8.23 5.91 -12.43
C PHE A 127 -9.30 6.51 -11.52
N GLN A 128 -9.49 7.84 -11.57
CA GLN A 128 -10.54 8.51 -10.80
C GLN A 128 -11.95 8.07 -11.22
N ALA A 129 -12.22 8.00 -12.53
CA ALA A 129 -13.51 7.54 -13.05
C ALA A 129 -13.82 6.11 -12.61
N TRP A 130 -12.81 5.22 -12.62
CA TRP A 130 -12.95 3.84 -12.13
C TRP A 130 -13.25 3.81 -10.63
N ASN A 131 -12.57 4.64 -9.84
CA ASN A 131 -12.78 4.71 -8.40
C ASN A 131 -14.10 5.36 -7.98
N ALA A 132 -14.70 6.19 -8.83
CA ALA A 132 -15.98 6.82 -8.56
C ALA A 132 -17.19 5.86 -8.67
N VAL A 133 -17.00 4.66 -9.26
CA VAL A 133 -18.07 3.68 -9.50
C VAL A 133 -17.86 2.48 -8.57
N PRO A 134 -18.92 1.87 -8.01
CA PRO A 134 -18.79 0.60 -7.28
C PRO A 134 -18.07 -0.47 -8.10
N VAL A 135 -17.30 -1.32 -7.42
CA VAL A 135 -16.42 -2.32 -8.09
C VAL A 135 -17.19 -3.24 -9.02
N ASP A 136 -18.37 -3.69 -8.59
CA ASP A 136 -19.27 -4.59 -9.30
C ASP A 136 -20.06 -3.92 -10.44
N ALA A 137 -20.16 -2.58 -10.42
CA ALA A 137 -20.84 -1.79 -11.44
C ALA A 137 -19.92 -1.35 -12.60
N TRP A 138 -18.60 -1.53 -12.47
CA TRP A 138 -17.66 -1.11 -13.49
C TRP A 138 -17.61 -2.08 -14.68
N THR A 139 -17.92 -1.59 -15.87
CA THR A 139 -17.97 -2.36 -17.12
C THR A 139 -16.83 -2.04 -18.08
N ALA A 140 -15.89 -1.18 -17.71
CA ALA A 140 -14.80 -0.67 -18.55
C ALA A 140 -15.30 -0.03 -19.86
N PRO A 141 -16.20 0.97 -19.79
CA PRO A 141 -16.81 1.54 -21.00
C PRO A 141 -15.75 2.19 -21.91
N GLY A 142 -15.78 1.85 -23.20
CA GLY A 142 -14.84 2.38 -24.20
C GLY A 142 -13.42 1.84 -24.10
N ILE A 143 -13.15 0.87 -23.22
CA ILE A 143 -11.83 0.24 -23.05
C ILE A 143 -11.80 -1.09 -23.78
N ALA A 144 -10.77 -1.32 -24.59
CA ALA A 144 -10.57 -2.59 -25.28
C ALA A 144 -10.33 -3.74 -24.27
N PRO A 145 -10.91 -4.92 -24.49
CA PRO A 145 -10.65 -6.09 -23.65
C PRO A 145 -9.16 -6.43 -23.57
N ALA A 146 -8.71 -6.89 -22.41
CA ALA A 146 -7.36 -7.44 -22.29
C ALA A 146 -7.34 -8.92 -22.67
N ASP A 147 -8.42 -9.65 -22.35
CA ASP A 147 -8.54 -11.06 -22.65
C ASP A 147 -8.55 -11.29 -24.17
N GLY A 148 -7.66 -12.14 -24.64
CA GLY A 148 -7.47 -12.40 -26.07
C GLY A 148 -6.53 -11.41 -26.81
N ASP A 149 -6.12 -10.32 -26.17
CA ASP A 149 -5.10 -9.37 -26.69
C ASP A 149 -3.76 -9.61 -26.00
N ALA A 150 -2.77 -10.12 -26.75
CA ALA A 150 -1.46 -10.47 -26.22
C ALA A 150 -0.71 -9.27 -25.62
N ALA A 151 -0.80 -8.09 -26.23
CA ALA A 151 -0.10 -6.90 -25.75
C ALA A 151 -0.73 -6.39 -24.45
N ARG A 152 -2.06 -6.36 -24.38
CA ARG A 152 -2.78 -5.94 -23.17
C ARG A 152 -2.59 -6.93 -22.02
N MET A 153 -2.63 -8.23 -22.30
CA MET A 153 -2.34 -9.25 -21.30
C MET A 153 -0.90 -9.19 -20.82
N ALA A 154 0.08 -8.88 -21.67
CA ALA A 154 1.46 -8.70 -21.25
C ALA A 154 1.60 -7.57 -20.21
N VAL A 155 0.82 -6.49 -20.32
CA VAL A 155 0.78 -5.42 -19.28
C VAL A 155 0.20 -5.95 -17.97
N VAL A 156 -0.89 -6.73 -18.03
CA VAL A 156 -1.49 -7.36 -16.83
C VAL A 156 -0.48 -8.27 -16.13
N GLU A 157 0.20 -9.14 -16.90
CA GLU A 157 1.18 -10.07 -16.35
C GLU A 157 2.44 -9.37 -15.82
N SER A 158 2.90 -8.30 -16.47
CA SER A 158 4.05 -7.53 -15.99
C SER A 158 3.81 -6.96 -14.58
N ARG A 159 2.56 -6.58 -14.27
CA ARG A 159 2.20 -6.07 -12.95
C ARG A 159 2.07 -7.19 -11.90
N ARG A 160 1.63 -8.37 -12.30
CA ARG A 160 1.68 -9.57 -11.45
C ARG A 160 3.12 -9.94 -11.12
N LYS A 161 3.96 -9.97 -12.14
CA LYS A 161 5.39 -10.22 -11.98
C LYS A 161 6.07 -9.18 -11.09
N LEU A 162 5.73 -7.91 -11.21
CA LEU A 162 6.24 -6.85 -10.32
C LEU A 162 5.99 -7.18 -8.85
N VAL A 163 4.81 -7.67 -8.52
CA VAL A 163 4.49 -8.08 -7.14
C VAL A 163 5.31 -9.31 -6.72
N GLU A 164 5.50 -10.28 -7.61
CA GLU A 164 6.32 -11.46 -7.35
C GLU A 164 7.78 -11.08 -7.10
N ASP A 165 8.33 -10.16 -7.91
CA ASP A 165 9.70 -9.68 -7.78
C ASP A 165 9.89 -8.83 -6.50
N LEU A 166 8.93 -7.99 -6.13
CA LEU A 166 9.01 -7.17 -4.92
C LEU A 166 8.92 -7.96 -3.61
N ARG A 167 8.14 -9.05 -3.59
CA ARG A 167 7.89 -9.82 -2.35
C ARG A 167 9.16 -10.26 -1.61
N PRO A 168 10.13 -10.93 -2.25
CA PRO A 168 11.36 -11.35 -1.57
C PRO A 168 12.18 -10.16 -1.10
N LEU A 169 12.30 -9.11 -1.91
CA LEU A 169 13.08 -7.91 -1.58
C LEU A 169 12.51 -7.17 -0.36
N LEU A 170 11.18 -7.06 -0.27
CA LEU A 170 10.51 -6.46 0.88
C LEU A 170 10.62 -7.35 2.13
N LYS A 171 10.52 -8.67 1.95
CA LYS A 171 10.67 -9.63 3.07
C LYS A 171 12.06 -9.56 3.70
N ASP A 172 13.11 -9.36 2.92
CA ASP A 172 14.48 -9.18 3.40
C ASP A 172 14.65 -7.91 4.27
N ASN A 173 13.71 -6.97 4.15
CA ASN A 173 13.59 -5.76 4.96
C ASN A 173 12.53 -5.89 6.08
N GLY A 174 12.01 -7.10 6.32
CA GLY A 174 11.02 -7.37 7.37
C GLY A 174 9.62 -6.86 7.05
N ILE A 175 9.29 -6.70 5.75
CA ILE A 175 7.96 -6.30 5.27
C ILE A 175 7.31 -7.51 4.62
N ASP A 176 6.31 -8.10 5.27
CA ASP A 176 5.46 -9.12 4.66
C ASP A 176 4.47 -8.41 3.72
N PHE A 177 4.56 -8.74 2.43
CA PHE A 177 3.77 -8.09 1.40
C PHE A 177 2.28 -8.37 1.57
N ALA A 178 1.47 -7.31 1.70
CA ALA A 178 0.01 -7.35 1.64
C ALA A 178 -0.53 -6.10 0.91
N TYR A 179 -1.84 -6.04 0.65
CA TYR A 179 -2.43 -4.90 -0.04
C TYR A 179 -3.23 -4.01 0.92
N PRO A 180 -3.00 -2.67 0.89
CA PRO A 180 -2.01 -1.97 0.08
C PRO A 180 -0.59 -2.11 0.64
N THR A 181 0.40 -2.31 -0.24
CA THR A 181 1.79 -2.09 0.10
C THR A 181 2.16 -0.66 -0.31
N LEU A 182 2.71 0.10 0.63
CA LEU A 182 3.18 1.47 0.41
C LEU A 182 4.69 1.53 0.52
N ILE A 183 5.32 2.30 -0.40
CA ILE A 183 6.77 2.57 -0.39
C ILE A 183 6.97 4.05 -0.72
N TRP A 184 7.79 4.75 0.10
CA TRP A 184 8.07 6.18 -0.06
C TRP A 184 9.46 6.55 0.43
N TRP A 185 9.87 7.79 0.19
CA TRP A 185 11.10 8.36 0.71
C TRP A 185 10.76 9.47 1.69
N THR A 186 11.39 9.43 2.86
CA THR A 186 11.32 10.49 3.86
C THR A 186 12.08 11.74 3.38
N LYS A 187 11.93 12.87 4.07
CA LYS A 187 12.64 14.11 3.73
C LYS A 187 14.17 14.00 3.79
N ASP A 188 14.67 13.11 4.63
CA ASP A 188 16.09 12.78 4.77
C ASP A 188 16.54 11.64 3.82
N GLY A 189 15.71 11.30 2.85
CA GLY A 189 16.04 10.35 1.77
C GLY A 189 15.97 8.87 2.15
N GLN A 190 15.50 8.51 3.34
CA GLN A 190 15.34 7.13 3.73
C GLN A 190 14.16 6.50 3.00
N MET A 191 14.39 5.35 2.36
CA MET A 191 13.30 4.54 1.81
C MET A 191 12.56 3.82 2.93
N ARG A 192 11.25 3.95 2.98
CA ARG A 192 10.36 3.29 3.95
C ARG A 192 9.25 2.54 3.25
N GLY A 193 8.72 1.53 3.94
CA GLY A 193 7.60 0.78 3.42
C GLY A 193 6.80 0.06 4.51
N CYS A 194 5.59 -0.30 4.14
CA CYS A 194 4.68 -1.09 4.97
C CYS A 194 3.69 -1.88 4.13
N ALA A 195 3.21 -2.99 4.68
CA ALA A 195 1.92 -3.56 4.35
C ALA A 195 0.87 -2.78 5.15
N CYS A 196 0.27 -1.76 4.55
CA CYS A 196 -0.47 -0.74 5.29
C CYS A 196 -1.98 -1.03 5.36
N GLU A 197 -2.34 -2.24 5.80
CA GLU A 197 -3.73 -2.66 5.98
C GLU A 197 -4.44 -1.97 7.16
N LYS A 198 -3.69 -1.33 8.05
CA LYS A 198 -4.22 -0.75 9.29
C LYS A 198 -4.07 0.77 9.34
N ARG A 199 -5.14 1.44 9.80
CA ARG A 199 -5.19 2.91 9.95
C ARG A 199 -4.11 3.46 10.86
N GLU A 200 -3.70 2.70 11.86
CA GLU A 200 -2.64 3.05 12.80
C GLU A 200 -1.31 3.35 12.10
N THR A 201 -1.10 2.76 10.92
CA THR A 201 0.08 2.98 10.09
C THR A 201 0.04 4.35 9.37
N TYR A 202 -1.14 4.85 9.02
CA TYR A 202 -1.31 6.04 8.17
C TYR A 202 -0.70 7.30 8.77
N ARG A 203 -0.72 7.46 10.10
CA ARG A 203 -0.09 8.60 10.78
C ARG A 203 1.41 8.73 10.50
N TYR A 204 2.11 7.60 10.35
CA TYR A 204 3.54 7.61 10.04
C TYR A 204 3.79 8.02 8.58
N VAL A 205 2.96 7.53 7.65
CA VAL A 205 3.01 7.93 6.24
C VAL A 205 2.81 9.45 6.12
N ARG A 206 1.77 9.99 6.79
CA ARG A 206 1.52 11.45 6.82
C ARG A 206 2.70 12.22 7.40
N SER A 207 3.20 11.79 8.56
CA SER A 207 4.32 12.44 9.24
C SER A 207 5.57 12.50 8.37
N ASP A 208 5.92 11.39 7.74
CA ASP A 208 7.11 11.29 6.88
C ASP A 208 6.99 12.15 5.62
N LEU A 209 5.78 12.28 5.07
CA LEU A 209 5.49 13.02 3.84
C LEU A 209 5.02 14.47 4.08
N GLY A 210 4.88 14.88 5.34
CA GLY A 210 4.49 16.25 5.70
C GLY A 210 3.01 16.56 5.45
N ALA A 211 2.15 15.54 5.42
CA ALA A 211 0.71 15.72 5.27
C ALA A 211 0.02 15.91 6.64
N ALA A 212 -1.01 16.76 6.67
CA ALA A 212 -1.86 16.91 7.84
C ALA A 212 -2.77 15.69 8.06
N ALA A 213 -3.25 15.52 9.29
CA ALA A 213 -4.29 14.55 9.57
C ALA A 213 -5.58 14.91 8.79
N PRO A 214 -6.37 13.90 8.34
CA PRO A 214 -7.68 14.16 7.76
C PRO A 214 -8.53 15.01 8.71
N ARG A 215 -9.25 15.98 8.16
CA ARG A 215 -10.29 16.68 8.95
C ARG A 215 -11.43 15.70 9.15
N GLY A 216 -11.74 15.39 10.40
CA GLY A 216 -12.84 14.54 10.80
C GLY A 216 -14.21 15.08 10.39
#